data_7bc27189e907f1cbcf2b1ef93612e0eb
#
_entry.id   7bc27189e907f1cbcf2b1ef93612e0eb
#
_cell.length_a   1.000
_cell.length_b   1.000
_cell.length_c   1.000
_cell.angle_alpha   90.00
_cell.angle_beta   90.00
_cell.angle_gamma   90.00
#
_symmetry.space_group_name_H-M   'P 1'
#
loop_
_entity.id
_entity.type
_entity.pdbx_description
1 polymer ?
#
loop_
_entity_poly.entity_id
_entity_poly.type
_entity_poly.pdbx_seq_one_letter_code
_entity_poly.pdbx_strand_id
1 'polypeptide(L)'
;MHTLEGVSRPDQYRALGLSTFAFTVCFAVWTIFSIIGVKIKQDLGLNDTQFGLLVATPVLTGSVSRIFLGVWTEQFGGRIMFPLQMLITAVAVWLLTSVQTYEIFLLAALGLGLAGGSFIVGVAYTSRWFEKEQQGTALGIFGAGNVGAAVTNFGAPFLVVAMGWEDTARIYAVVLAITAVLFYVFAKTDPEHLERKRTGRGHVSTGDQLEPLKNMQVWRFATYYFFVFGAFVALASFLPRYYVGAYGLELTTAGVFAGMYSLPGSVFRALGGWMSDKLGARWVMYFTFIVSLVLLFVMSYPETTYVVQGITGSIEFNFGLSVGFFVFLTVILGFVMSLGKAAVYKHIPVYYPHHVGSVGGLVGMIGGLGGFFLPISFGILLDLTGVWTAPFMLLFVLVAVSTIWMHVAIRRMERKRHPALGEEKFLSDVPDAPLPKPDAREEQPAAPARPAQ
;
A
#
# COMPACT_ATOMS: atom_id res chain seq x y z
N MET A 1 24.34 -0.24 -20.09
CA MET A 1 24.72 0.67 -19.00
C MET A 1 24.20 2.05 -19.38
N HIS A 2 23.05 2.49 -18.86
CA HIS A 2 22.65 3.88 -19.05
C HIS A 2 23.31 4.69 -17.94
N THR A 3 24.40 5.32 -18.26
CA THR A 3 24.99 6.37 -17.43
C THR A 3 24.07 7.58 -17.51
N LEU A 4 23.61 8.06 -16.36
CA LEU A 4 22.89 9.35 -16.25
C LEU A 4 23.90 10.51 -16.45
N GLU A 5 24.62 10.50 -17.57
CA GLU A 5 25.57 11.56 -17.91
C GLU A 5 24.80 12.88 -17.99
N GLY A 6 25.14 13.81 -17.12
CA GLY A 6 24.56 15.16 -17.06
C GLY A 6 23.47 15.38 -16.02
N VAL A 7 23.07 14.38 -15.21
CA VAL A 7 22.11 14.60 -14.12
C VAL A 7 22.83 15.06 -12.85
N SER A 8 22.51 16.27 -12.41
CA SER A 8 23.12 16.81 -11.18
C SER A 8 22.47 16.23 -9.92
N ARG A 9 23.24 16.00 -8.85
CA ARG A 9 22.70 15.58 -7.54
C ARG A 9 21.59 16.50 -7.00
N PRO A 10 21.71 17.84 -7.10
CA PRO A 10 20.61 18.73 -6.71
C PRO A 10 19.30 18.48 -7.47
N ASP A 11 19.38 18.12 -8.75
CA ASP A 11 18.18 17.80 -9.55
C ASP A 11 17.55 16.47 -9.11
N GLN A 12 18.35 15.46 -8.78
CA GLN A 12 17.88 14.19 -8.21
C GLN A 12 17.12 14.41 -6.90
N TYR A 13 17.74 15.12 -5.94
CA TYR A 13 17.10 15.40 -4.64
C TYR A 13 15.86 16.29 -4.77
N ARG A 14 15.88 17.25 -5.69
CA ARG A 14 14.70 18.07 -6.00
C ARG A 14 13.57 17.23 -6.57
N ALA A 15 13.84 16.37 -7.54
CA ALA A 15 12.83 15.47 -8.13
C ALA A 15 12.25 14.54 -7.06
N LEU A 16 13.10 13.94 -6.22
CA LEU A 16 12.67 13.07 -5.12
C LEU A 16 11.84 13.83 -4.09
N GLY A 17 12.30 14.98 -3.63
CA GLY A 17 11.61 15.78 -2.63
C GLY A 17 10.24 16.27 -3.11
N LEU A 18 10.17 16.81 -4.33
CA LEU A 18 8.89 17.25 -4.93
C LEU A 18 7.93 16.09 -5.13
N SER A 19 8.42 14.94 -5.63
CA SER A 19 7.58 13.76 -5.84
C SER A 19 7.03 13.21 -4.52
N THR A 20 7.89 13.12 -3.50
CA THR A 20 7.49 12.64 -2.16
C THR A 20 6.46 13.56 -1.54
N PHE A 21 6.67 14.88 -1.62
CA PHE A 21 5.72 15.87 -1.11
C PHE A 21 4.37 15.80 -1.85
N ALA A 22 4.40 15.79 -3.19
CA ALA A 22 3.20 15.68 -4.01
C ALA A 22 2.43 14.38 -3.73
N PHE A 23 3.15 13.25 -3.60
CA PHE A 23 2.55 11.98 -3.24
C PHE A 23 1.95 12.02 -1.83
N THR A 24 2.61 12.65 -0.86
CA THR A 24 2.06 12.84 0.50
C THR A 24 0.73 13.59 0.47
N VAL A 25 0.66 14.70 -0.26
CA VAL A 25 -0.58 15.48 -0.40
C VAL A 25 -1.66 14.66 -1.12
N CYS A 26 -1.33 13.99 -2.22
CA CYS A 26 -2.26 13.11 -2.92
C CYS A 26 -2.79 12.00 -2.01
N PHE A 27 -1.92 11.39 -1.19
CA PHE A 27 -2.32 10.31 -0.29
C PHE A 27 -3.20 10.82 0.86
N ALA A 28 -2.93 12.05 1.35
CA ALA A 28 -3.80 12.72 2.32
C ALA A 28 -5.21 12.96 1.76
N VAL A 29 -5.30 13.47 0.53
CA VAL A 29 -6.57 13.65 -0.18
C VAL A 29 -7.27 12.31 -0.39
N TRP A 30 -6.54 11.29 -0.80
CA TRP A 30 -7.08 9.95 -1.09
C TRP A 30 -7.76 9.31 0.12
N THR A 31 -7.28 9.59 1.32
CA THR A 31 -7.81 9.04 2.58
C THR A 31 -8.77 9.97 3.32
N ILE A 32 -9.15 11.11 2.75
CA ILE A 32 -9.95 12.14 3.44
C ILE A 32 -11.30 11.62 3.97
N PHE A 33 -11.91 10.65 3.28
CA PHE A 33 -13.17 10.03 3.73
C PHE A 33 -13.04 9.27 5.05
N SER A 34 -11.83 8.96 5.51
CA SER A 34 -11.64 8.41 6.87
C SER A 34 -12.20 9.32 7.96
N ILE A 35 -12.18 10.62 7.71
CA ILE A 35 -12.59 11.67 8.66
C ILE A 35 -13.91 12.30 8.22
N ILE A 36 -13.97 12.93 7.03
CA ILE A 36 -15.20 13.59 6.58
C ILE A 36 -16.34 12.57 6.41
N GLY A 37 -16.03 11.34 6.00
CA GLY A 37 -17.01 10.27 5.83
C GLY A 37 -17.75 9.92 7.13
N VAL A 38 -17.13 10.10 8.30
CA VAL A 38 -17.78 9.89 9.60
C VAL A 38 -18.91 10.90 9.80
N LYS A 39 -18.69 12.16 9.43
CA LYS A 39 -19.73 13.21 9.48
C LYS A 39 -20.80 13.00 8.41
N ILE A 40 -20.40 12.73 7.18
CA ILE A 40 -21.34 12.41 6.08
C ILE A 40 -22.24 11.23 6.44
N LYS A 41 -21.69 10.18 7.10
CA LYS A 41 -22.48 9.05 7.61
C LYS A 41 -23.55 9.51 8.59
N GLN A 42 -23.22 10.39 9.52
CA GLN A 42 -24.16 10.93 10.50
C GLN A 42 -25.25 11.79 9.83
N ASP A 43 -24.84 12.68 8.92
CA ASP A 43 -25.74 13.63 8.27
C ASP A 43 -26.73 12.95 7.32
N LEU A 44 -26.33 11.90 6.63
CA LEU A 44 -27.15 11.14 5.68
C LEU A 44 -27.79 9.86 6.30
N GLY A 45 -27.49 9.53 7.55
CA GLY A 45 -28.01 8.31 8.20
C GLY A 45 -27.54 7.01 7.53
N LEU A 46 -26.31 6.96 7.00
CA LEU A 46 -25.79 5.79 6.29
C LEU A 46 -25.56 4.61 7.24
N ASN A 47 -25.85 3.40 6.78
CA ASN A 47 -25.42 2.19 7.45
C ASN A 47 -23.91 1.95 7.30
N ASP A 48 -23.34 0.93 7.97
CA ASP A 48 -21.91 0.68 7.96
C ASP A 48 -21.42 0.13 6.62
N THR A 49 -22.24 -0.63 5.90
CA THR A 49 -21.94 -1.06 4.52
C THR A 49 -21.83 0.13 3.56
N GLN A 50 -22.78 1.07 3.63
CA GLN A 50 -22.75 2.29 2.82
C GLN A 50 -21.53 3.17 3.15
N PHE A 51 -21.20 3.30 4.43
CA PHE A 51 -19.95 3.97 4.86
C PHE A 51 -18.73 3.27 4.30
N GLY A 52 -18.65 1.94 4.42
CA GLY A 52 -17.56 1.13 3.89
C GLY A 52 -17.38 1.34 2.38
N LEU A 53 -18.48 1.37 1.62
CA LEU A 53 -18.44 1.63 0.18
C LEU A 53 -17.99 3.05 -0.14
N LEU A 54 -18.45 4.06 0.63
CA LEU A 54 -18.03 5.46 0.46
C LEU A 54 -16.52 5.61 0.62
N VAL A 55 -15.94 5.03 1.67
CA VAL A 55 -14.50 5.10 1.97
C VAL A 55 -13.68 4.29 0.95
N ALA A 56 -14.25 3.19 0.45
CA ALA A 56 -13.58 2.30 -0.48
C ALA A 56 -13.56 2.83 -1.93
N THR A 57 -14.57 3.58 -2.33
CA THR A 57 -14.74 4.03 -3.72
C THR A 57 -13.52 4.78 -4.29
N PRO A 58 -12.87 5.70 -3.57
CA PRO A 58 -11.62 6.32 -4.05
C PRO A 58 -10.51 5.31 -4.31
N VAL A 59 -10.47 4.22 -3.51
CA VAL A 59 -9.40 3.23 -3.64
C VAL A 59 -9.58 2.41 -4.92
N LEU A 60 -10.81 2.15 -5.34
CA LEU A 60 -11.09 1.48 -6.61
C LEU A 60 -10.48 2.26 -7.79
N THR A 61 -10.85 3.52 -7.94
CA THR A 61 -10.32 4.36 -9.03
C THR A 61 -8.81 4.54 -8.90
N GLY A 62 -8.31 4.77 -7.67
CA GLY A 62 -6.89 4.92 -7.42
C GLY A 62 -6.06 3.67 -7.76
N SER A 63 -6.65 2.49 -7.67
CA SER A 63 -5.98 1.23 -8.04
C SER A 63 -6.04 0.97 -9.54
N VAL A 64 -7.22 1.12 -10.15
CA VAL A 64 -7.43 0.83 -11.57
C VAL A 64 -6.76 1.88 -12.47
N SER A 65 -6.81 3.15 -12.10
CA SER A 65 -6.20 4.24 -12.87
C SER A 65 -4.68 4.13 -13.00
N ARG A 66 -4.01 3.36 -12.13
CA ARG A 66 -2.55 3.13 -12.19
C ARG A 66 -2.09 2.58 -13.53
N ILE A 67 -2.89 1.73 -14.17
CA ILE A 67 -2.56 1.17 -15.48
C ILE A 67 -2.48 2.29 -16.52
N PHE A 68 -3.53 3.12 -16.62
CA PHE A 68 -3.61 4.19 -17.60
C PHE A 68 -2.61 5.32 -17.29
N LEU A 69 -2.52 5.72 -16.03
CA LEU A 69 -1.60 6.78 -15.59
C LEU A 69 -0.14 6.37 -15.77
N GLY A 70 0.19 5.08 -15.60
CA GLY A 70 1.52 4.55 -15.91
C GLY A 70 1.87 4.74 -17.38
N VAL A 71 1.01 4.28 -18.29
CA VAL A 71 1.18 4.44 -19.74
C VAL A 71 1.26 5.91 -20.13
N TRP A 72 0.36 6.75 -19.63
CA TRP A 72 0.38 8.18 -19.95
C TRP A 72 1.60 8.91 -19.39
N THR A 73 2.11 8.47 -18.24
CA THR A 73 3.36 9.02 -17.70
C THR A 73 4.56 8.68 -18.57
N GLU A 74 4.57 7.50 -19.18
CA GLU A 74 5.59 7.15 -20.18
C GLU A 74 5.49 7.98 -21.45
N GLN A 75 4.26 8.30 -21.89
CA GLN A 75 4.01 9.06 -23.12
C GLN A 75 4.26 10.56 -22.94
N PHE A 76 3.72 11.15 -21.88
CA PHE A 76 3.69 12.60 -21.68
C PHE A 76 4.72 13.12 -20.67
N GLY A 77 5.36 12.20 -19.92
CA GLY A 77 6.33 12.52 -18.87
C GLY A 77 5.68 12.89 -17.54
N GLY A 78 6.38 12.53 -16.43
CA GLY A 78 5.87 12.73 -15.07
C GLY A 78 5.67 14.20 -14.69
N ARG A 79 6.48 15.12 -15.27
CA ARG A 79 6.36 16.57 -15.04
C ARG A 79 4.98 17.11 -15.45
N ILE A 80 4.34 16.53 -16.47
CA ILE A 80 3.02 16.95 -16.95
C ILE A 80 1.92 16.12 -16.27
N MET A 81 2.10 14.81 -16.22
CA MET A 81 1.06 13.91 -15.72
C MET A 81 0.75 14.06 -14.25
N PHE A 82 1.76 14.32 -13.41
CA PHE A 82 1.55 14.49 -11.98
C PHE A 82 0.68 15.73 -11.65
N PRO A 83 1.01 16.95 -12.14
CA PRO A 83 0.14 18.12 -11.93
C PRO A 83 -1.24 17.96 -12.54
N LEU A 84 -1.34 17.43 -13.76
CA LEU A 84 -2.62 17.23 -14.44
C LEU A 84 -3.58 16.37 -13.61
N GLN A 85 -3.07 15.23 -13.12
CA GLN A 85 -3.82 14.35 -12.25
C GLN A 85 -4.25 15.04 -10.95
N MET A 86 -3.34 15.80 -10.29
CA MET A 86 -3.64 16.54 -9.07
C MET A 86 -4.73 17.60 -9.31
N LEU A 87 -4.68 18.33 -10.42
CA LEU A 87 -5.69 19.35 -10.76
C LEU A 87 -7.07 18.73 -11.02
N ILE A 88 -7.14 17.63 -11.78
CA ILE A 88 -8.41 16.90 -12.01
C ILE A 88 -8.98 16.43 -10.68
N THR A 89 -8.14 15.88 -9.81
CA THR A 89 -8.55 15.44 -8.48
C THR A 89 -9.02 16.63 -7.61
N ALA A 90 -8.31 17.74 -7.64
CA ALA A 90 -8.69 18.95 -6.88
C ALA A 90 -10.09 19.45 -7.28
N VAL A 91 -10.41 19.44 -8.58
CA VAL A 91 -11.76 19.78 -9.07
C VAL A 91 -12.80 18.80 -8.54
N ALA A 92 -12.51 17.48 -8.56
CA ALA A 92 -13.44 16.47 -8.04
C ALA A 92 -13.68 16.65 -6.53
N VAL A 93 -12.64 16.95 -5.74
CA VAL A 93 -12.74 17.21 -4.30
C VAL A 93 -13.52 18.51 -4.02
N TRP A 94 -13.32 19.54 -4.84
CA TRP A 94 -14.11 20.77 -4.71
C TRP A 94 -15.58 20.53 -5.00
N LEU A 95 -15.92 19.83 -6.09
CA LEU A 95 -17.28 19.49 -6.48
C LEU A 95 -18.00 18.62 -5.42
N LEU A 96 -17.24 17.78 -4.70
CA LEU A 96 -17.76 16.98 -3.59
C LEU A 96 -18.50 17.82 -2.55
N THR A 97 -18.08 19.08 -2.33
CA THR A 97 -18.70 19.96 -1.32
C THR A 97 -20.07 20.50 -1.70
N SER A 98 -20.51 20.27 -2.94
CA SER A 98 -21.83 20.67 -3.45
C SER A 98 -22.82 19.50 -3.52
N VAL A 99 -22.41 18.32 -3.06
CA VAL A 99 -23.17 17.08 -3.17
C VAL A 99 -24.04 16.90 -1.93
N GLN A 100 -25.27 16.38 -2.13
CA GLN A 100 -26.24 16.16 -1.04
C GLN A 100 -26.80 14.74 -1.01
N THR A 101 -26.56 13.92 -2.03
CA THR A 101 -27.08 12.55 -2.09
C THR A 101 -25.95 11.52 -2.10
N TYR A 102 -26.21 10.36 -1.54
CA TYR A 102 -25.22 9.29 -1.39
C TYR A 102 -24.63 8.84 -2.74
N GLU A 103 -25.47 8.68 -3.76
CA GLU A 103 -25.07 8.21 -5.09
C GLU A 103 -24.09 9.20 -5.76
N ILE A 104 -24.33 10.52 -5.59
CA ILE A 104 -23.46 11.56 -6.15
C ILE A 104 -22.17 11.65 -5.32
N PHE A 105 -22.21 11.37 -3.99
CA PHE A 105 -20.99 11.22 -3.19
C PHE A 105 -20.08 10.10 -3.72
N LEU A 106 -20.68 8.94 -4.08
CA LEU A 106 -19.90 7.85 -4.68
C LEU A 106 -19.28 8.24 -6.02
N LEU A 107 -20.03 8.96 -6.86
CA LEU A 107 -19.52 9.44 -8.15
C LEU A 107 -18.36 10.45 -7.96
N ALA A 108 -18.52 11.40 -7.04
CA ALA A 108 -17.44 12.34 -6.70
C ALA A 108 -16.21 11.64 -6.09
N ALA A 109 -16.46 10.58 -5.28
CA ALA A 109 -15.41 9.74 -4.71
C ALA A 109 -14.59 9.00 -5.77
N LEU A 110 -15.18 8.59 -6.90
CA LEU A 110 -14.43 8.04 -8.03
C LEU A 110 -13.45 9.06 -8.60
N GLY A 111 -13.86 10.32 -8.74
CA GLY A 111 -12.97 11.41 -9.20
C GLY A 111 -11.83 11.68 -8.22
N LEU A 112 -12.14 11.74 -6.92
CA LEU A 112 -11.15 11.89 -5.85
C LEU A 112 -10.15 10.71 -5.87
N GLY A 113 -10.61 9.53 -6.24
CA GLY A 113 -9.79 8.32 -6.30
C GLY A 113 -8.58 8.42 -7.22
N LEU A 114 -8.59 9.31 -8.23
CA LEU A 114 -7.43 9.55 -9.09
C LEU A 114 -6.18 9.94 -8.28
N ALA A 115 -6.33 10.53 -7.09
CA ALA A 115 -5.21 10.80 -6.19
C ALA A 115 -4.37 9.55 -5.89
N GLY A 116 -5.00 8.37 -5.76
CA GLY A 116 -4.30 7.10 -5.51
C GLY A 116 -3.43 6.61 -6.67
N GLY A 117 -3.71 7.09 -7.88
CA GLY A 117 -2.89 6.84 -9.07
C GLY A 117 -1.56 7.58 -9.07
N SER A 118 -1.40 8.62 -8.23
CA SER A 118 -0.15 9.39 -8.08
C SER A 118 1.06 8.53 -7.73
N PHE A 119 0.85 7.38 -7.10
CA PHE A 119 1.92 6.44 -6.78
C PHE A 119 2.67 6.00 -8.02
N ILE A 120 1.98 5.52 -9.06
CA ILE A 120 2.65 5.02 -10.27
C ILE A 120 3.30 6.16 -11.07
N VAL A 121 2.66 7.32 -11.12
CA VAL A 121 3.22 8.52 -11.78
C VAL A 121 4.52 8.94 -11.09
N GLY A 122 4.52 8.97 -9.76
CA GLY A 122 5.70 9.33 -8.98
C GLY A 122 6.80 8.27 -9.01
N VAL A 123 6.46 6.97 -8.99
CA VAL A 123 7.43 5.88 -9.19
C VAL A 123 8.11 6.02 -10.55
N ALA A 124 7.33 6.18 -11.63
CA ALA A 124 7.86 6.33 -12.98
C ALA A 124 8.74 7.58 -13.12
N TYR A 125 8.31 8.71 -12.56
CA TYR A 125 9.08 9.95 -12.61
C TYR A 125 10.36 9.88 -11.77
N THR A 126 10.25 9.42 -10.50
CA THR A 126 11.38 9.39 -9.55
C THR A 126 12.46 8.41 -9.99
N SER A 127 12.07 7.20 -10.44
CA SER A 127 13.05 6.17 -10.84
C SER A 127 13.98 6.60 -11.96
N ARG A 128 13.55 7.48 -12.85
CA ARG A 128 14.32 7.98 -13.99
C ARG A 128 15.43 8.97 -13.63
N TRP A 129 15.44 9.46 -12.37
CA TRP A 129 16.45 10.36 -11.86
C TRP A 129 17.60 9.63 -11.16
N PHE A 130 17.44 8.33 -10.88
CA PHE A 130 18.39 7.54 -10.10
C PHE A 130 18.90 6.33 -10.86
N GLU A 131 20.19 6.00 -10.69
CA GLU A 131 20.76 4.75 -11.19
C GLU A 131 20.12 3.54 -10.49
N LYS A 132 20.15 2.37 -11.15
CA LYS A 132 19.50 1.14 -10.68
C LYS A 132 19.88 0.77 -9.24
N GLU A 133 21.11 1.01 -8.87
CA GLU A 133 21.68 0.75 -7.54
C GLU A 133 21.07 1.64 -6.44
N GLN A 134 20.62 2.84 -6.81
CA GLN A 134 20.05 3.85 -5.90
C GLN A 134 18.52 3.91 -5.96
N GLN A 135 17.90 3.31 -6.97
CA GLN A 135 16.44 3.36 -7.16
C GLN A 135 15.67 2.78 -5.97
N GLY A 136 16.18 1.71 -5.34
CA GLY A 136 15.56 1.11 -4.16
C GLY A 136 15.38 2.10 -3.01
N THR A 137 16.44 2.81 -2.68
CA THR A 137 16.45 3.85 -1.63
C THR A 137 15.55 5.03 -2.03
N ALA A 138 15.67 5.52 -3.26
CA ALA A 138 14.87 6.65 -3.74
C ALA A 138 13.37 6.34 -3.74
N LEU A 139 12.97 5.16 -4.23
CA LEU A 139 11.57 4.71 -4.22
C LEU A 139 11.07 4.37 -2.81
N GLY A 140 11.97 3.95 -1.90
CA GLY A 140 11.67 3.78 -0.48
C GLY A 140 11.30 5.11 0.18
N ILE A 141 12.10 6.17 -0.04
CA ILE A 141 11.82 7.53 0.44
C ILE A 141 10.53 8.07 -0.18
N PHE A 142 10.38 7.95 -1.50
CA PHE A 142 9.13 8.32 -2.19
C PHE A 142 7.92 7.60 -1.59
N GLY A 143 8.04 6.30 -1.35
CA GLY A 143 6.97 5.48 -0.76
C GLY A 143 6.59 5.87 0.67
N ALA A 144 7.46 6.56 1.42
CA ALA A 144 7.13 7.13 2.72
C ALA A 144 6.06 8.23 2.64
N GLY A 145 5.78 8.77 1.44
CA GLY A 145 4.65 9.68 1.19
C GLY A 145 3.28 9.11 1.56
N ASN A 146 3.15 7.80 1.78
CA ASN A 146 1.96 7.22 2.43
C ASN A 146 1.64 7.86 3.80
N VAL A 147 2.58 8.59 4.40
CA VAL A 147 2.36 9.38 5.63
C VAL A 147 1.22 10.39 5.49
N GLY A 148 0.80 10.71 4.26
CA GLY A 148 -0.39 11.50 3.99
C GLY A 148 -1.65 11.00 4.71
N ALA A 149 -1.80 9.67 4.91
CA ALA A 149 -2.88 9.13 5.73
C ALA A 149 -2.80 9.59 7.20
N ALA A 150 -1.59 9.63 7.76
CA ALA A 150 -1.38 10.14 9.12
C ALA A 150 -1.67 11.66 9.16
N VAL A 151 -1.24 12.41 8.16
CA VAL A 151 -1.53 13.86 8.06
C VAL A 151 -3.04 14.10 8.09
N THR A 152 -3.82 13.33 7.32
CA THR A 152 -5.28 13.42 7.34
C THR A 152 -5.86 13.02 8.70
N ASN A 153 -5.46 11.89 9.25
CA ASN A 153 -6.01 11.41 10.51
C ASN A 153 -5.65 12.33 11.69
N PHE A 154 -4.47 12.95 11.71
CA PHE A 154 -4.09 13.93 12.74
C PHE A 154 -4.73 15.31 12.51
N GLY A 155 -4.76 15.81 11.26
CA GLY A 155 -5.11 17.19 10.96
C GLY A 155 -6.57 17.41 10.63
N ALA A 156 -7.17 16.56 9.78
CA ALA A 156 -8.53 16.76 9.30
C ALA A 156 -9.60 16.79 10.40
N PRO A 157 -9.55 16.03 11.50
CA PRO A 157 -10.56 16.10 12.55
C PRO A 157 -10.69 17.49 13.18
N PHE A 158 -9.56 18.19 13.39
CA PHE A 158 -9.56 19.55 13.92
C PHE A 158 -10.21 20.54 12.95
N LEU A 159 -9.94 20.39 11.65
CA LEU A 159 -10.56 21.21 10.62
C LEU A 159 -12.08 20.94 10.55
N VAL A 160 -12.48 19.67 10.57
CA VAL A 160 -13.91 19.28 10.52
C VAL A 160 -14.68 19.82 11.72
N VAL A 161 -14.10 19.78 12.92
CA VAL A 161 -14.74 20.32 14.14
C VAL A 161 -14.80 21.86 14.09
N ALA A 162 -13.77 22.53 13.56
CA ALA A 162 -13.69 23.98 13.54
C ALA A 162 -14.56 24.62 12.45
N MET A 163 -14.70 24.03 11.27
CA MET A 163 -15.30 24.66 10.09
C MET A 163 -16.22 23.76 9.25
N GLY A 164 -16.45 22.51 9.70
CA GLY A 164 -17.27 21.54 8.96
C GLY A 164 -16.47 20.73 7.95
N TRP A 165 -17.12 19.68 7.44
CA TRP A 165 -16.48 18.75 6.50
C TRP A 165 -16.34 19.36 5.09
N GLU A 166 -17.27 20.24 4.66
CA GLU A 166 -17.25 20.88 3.35
C GLU A 166 -16.04 21.81 3.21
N ASP A 167 -15.82 22.69 4.18
CA ASP A 167 -14.67 23.61 4.16
C ASP A 167 -13.36 22.86 4.34
N THR A 168 -13.35 21.78 5.11
CA THR A 168 -12.19 20.88 5.19
C THR A 168 -11.87 20.31 3.81
N ALA A 169 -12.86 19.80 3.07
CA ALA A 169 -12.66 19.27 1.72
C ALA A 169 -12.18 20.37 0.74
N ARG A 170 -12.70 21.61 0.84
CA ARG A 170 -12.23 22.75 0.04
C ARG A 170 -10.76 23.08 0.30
N ILE A 171 -10.32 23.06 1.57
CA ILE A 171 -8.91 23.27 1.93
C ILE A 171 -8.03 22.19 1.28
N TYR A 172 -8.44 20.93 1.34
CA TYR A 172 -7.70 19.83 0.71
C TYR A 172 -7.61 20.01 -0.82
N ALA A 173 -8.69 20.45 -1.46
CA ALA A 173 -8.71 20.75 -2.89
C ALA A 173 -7.74 21.88 -3.25
N VAL A 174 -7.75 22.97 -2.48
CA VAL A 174 -6.85 24.12 -2.69
C VAL A 174 -5.39 23.74 -2.48
N VAL A 175 -5.07 23.02 -1.39
CA VAL A 175 -3.71 22.56 -1.11
C VAL A 175 -3.21 21.64 -2.23
N LEU A 176 -4.06 20.74 -2.74
CA LEU A 176 -3.72 19.87 -3.86
C LEU A 176 -3.46 20.66 -5.15
N ALA A 177 -4.29 21.67 -5.45
CA ALA A 177 -4.11 22.55 -6.62
C ALA A 177 -2.83 23.37 -6.52
N ILE A 178 -2.53 23.95 -5.36
CA ILE A 178 -1.27 24.66 -5.10
C ILE A 178 -0.09 23.72 -5.30
N THR A 179 -0.17 22.50 -4.75
CA THR A 179 0.89 21.47 -4.90
C THR A 179 1.11 21.12 -6.37
N ALA A 180 0.04 21.01 -7.17
CA ALA A 180 0.14 20.79 -8.61
C ALA A 180 0.90 21.90 -9.33
N VAL A 181 0.60 23.15 -9.03
CA VAL A 181 1.29 24.31 -9.60
C VAL A 181 2.75 24.35 -9.18
N LEU A 182 3.04 24.15 -7.88
CA LEU A 182 4.43 24.10 -7.38
C LEU A 182 5.22 22.98 -8.04
N PHE A 183 4.63 21.79 -8.17
CA PHE A 183 5.28 20.69 -8.85
C PHE A 183 5.59 21.02 -10.31
N TYR A 184 4.63 21.57 -11.07
CA TYR A 184 4.83 21.94 -12.47
C TYR A 184 5.93 22.98 -12.67
N VAL A 185 5.99 23.98 -11.79
CA VAL A 185 6.99 25.07 -11.86
C VAL A 185 8.38 24.58 -11.50
N PHE A 186 8.51 23.81 -10.43
CA PHE A 186 9.82 23.43 -9.89
C PHE A 186 10.36 22.09 -10.39
N ALA A 187 9.50 21.19 -10.91
CA ALA A 187 9.95 19.92 -11.47
C ALA A 187 10.58 20.11 -12.85
N LYS A 188 11.66 19.38 -13.10
CA LYS A 188 12.27 19.27 -14.44
C LYS A 188 11.70 18.07 -15.18
N THR A 189 11.75 18.11 -16.51
CA THR A 189 11.46 16.96 -17.35
C THR A 189 12.53 15.88 -17.13
N ASP A 190 12.11 14.65 -16.93
CA ASP A 190 13.03 13.55 -16.66
C ASP A 190 13.93 13.24 -17.88
N PRO A 191 15.20 12.79 -17.63
CA PRO A 191 16.19 12.58 -18.67
C PRO A 191 15.74 11.55 -19.71
N GLU A 192 15.11 10.46 -19.28
CA GLU A 192 14.67 9.39 -20.17
C GLU A 192 13.56 9.85 -21.14
N HIS A 193 12.64 10.70 -20.64
CA HIS A 193 11.59 11.27 -21.50
C HIS A 193 12.17 12.23 -22.55
N LEU A 194 13.20 13.00 -22.19
CA LEU A 194 13.91 13.86 -23.14
C LEU A 194 14.61 13.01 -24.22
N GLU A 195 15.28 11.93 -23.84
CA GLU A 195 15.97 11.03 -24.75
C GLU A 195 14.99 10.28 -25.68
N ARG A 196 13.86 9.77 -25.14
CA ARG A 196 12.82 9.12 -25.95
C ARG A 196 12.21 10.05 -26.99
N LYS A 197 11.94 11.31 -26.63
CA LYS A 197 11.51 12.33 -27.59
C LYS A 197 12.54 12.55 -28.72
N ARG A 198 13.83 12.49 -28.38
CA ARG A 198 14.93 12.68 -29.32
C ARG A 198 15.12 11.47 -30.26
N THR A 199 14.91 10.26 -29.75
CA THR A 199 15.20 9.01 -30.48
C THR A 199 14.00 8.38 -31.18
N GLY A 200 12.77 8.85 -30.89
CA GLY A 200 11.53 8.31 -31.49
C GLY A 200 11.23 6.85 -31.12
N ARG A 201 11.80 6.33 -30.01
CA ARG A 201 11.59 4.93 -29.57
C ARG A 201 10.13 4.67 -29.19
N GLY A 202 9.56 3.60 -29.78
CA GLY A 202 8.18 3.16 -29.52
C GLY A 202 7.95 2.60 -28.11
N HIS A 203 6.67 2.47 -27.75
CA HIS A 203 6.22 1.99 -26.44
C HIS A 203 6.23 0.45 -26.34
N VAL A 204 6.43 -0.06 -25.14
CA VAL A 204 6.29 -1.50 -24.82
C VAL A 204 4.82 -1.90 -24.96
N SER A 205 4.54 -3.04 -25.58
CA SER A 205 3.18 -3.55 -25.78
C SER A 205 2.47 -3.80 -24.46
N THR A 206 1.20 -3.39 -24.36
CA THR A 206 0.36 -3.65 -23.18
C THR A 206 0.15 -5.16 -22.93
N GLY A 207 0.19 -5.98 -24.00
CA GLY A 207 0.08 -7.43 -23.91
C GLY A 207 1.22 -8.09 -23.13
N ASP A 208 2.45 -7.63 -23.37
CA ASP A 208 3.64 -8.16 -22.68
C ASP A 208 3.64 -7.82 -21.19
N GLN A 209 2.98 -6.73 -20.81
CA GLN A 209 2.84 -6.32 -19.40
C GLN A 209 1.87 -7.22 -18.62
N LEU A 210 0.94 -7.91 -19.30
CA LEU A 210 -0.04 -8.80 -18.69
C LEU A 210 0.41 -10.28 -18.63
N GLU A 211 1.49 -10.63 -19.32
CA GLU A 211 2.01 -12.00 -19.32
C GLU A 211 2.32 -12.56 -17.93
N PRO A 212 2.90 -11.78 -16.99
CA PRO A 212 3.17 -12.26 -15.63
C PRO A 212 1.92 -12.70 -14.85
N LEU A 213 0.70 -12.28 -15.22
CA LEU A 213 -0.56 -12.73 -14.61
C LEU A 213 -0.76 -14.24 -14.65
N LYS A 214 -0.13 -14.93 -15.60
CA LYS A 214 -0.19 -16.39 -15.73
C LYS A 214 0.61 -17.11 -14.62
N ASN A 215 1.49 -16.41 -13.92
CA ASN A 215 2.37 -17.01 -12.93
C ASN A 215 1.75 -16.94 -11.52
N MET A 216 1.52 -18.10 -10.89
CA MET A 216 0.96 -18.23 -9.53
C MET A 216 1.78 -17.47 -8.48
N GLN A 217 3.08 -17.28 -8.68
CA GLN A 217 3.95 -16.54 -7.76
C GLN A 217 3.55 -15.06 -7.68
N VAL A 218 3.12 -14.46 -8.78
CA VAL A 218 2.64 -13.08 -8.82
C VAL A 218 1.36 -12.93 -7.99
N TRP A 219 0.44 -13.89 -8.08
CA TRP A 219 -0.77 -13.91 -7.26
C TRP A 219 -0.49 -14.07 -5.78
N ARG A 220 0.53 -14.87 -5.41
CA ARG A 220 0.99 -14.95 -4.01
C ARG A 220 1.50 -13.59 -3.52
N PHE A 221 2.38 -12.92 -4.26
CA PHE A 221 2.87 -11.59 -3.90
C PHE A 221 1.74 -10.56 -3.85
N ALA A 222 0.79 -10.64 -4.77
CA ALA A 222 -0.41 -9.80 -4.77
C ALA A 222 -1.26 -10.01 -3.51
N THR A 223 -1.45 -11.26 -3.07
CA THR A 223 -2.19 -11.58 -1.83
C THR A 223 -1.46 -11.09 -0.59
N TYR A 224 -0.13 -11.23 -0.55
CA TYR A 224 0.66 -10.68 0.57
C TYR A 224 0.54 -9.16 0.61
N TYR A 225 0.61 -8.51 -0.55
CA TYR A 225 0.47 -7.06 -0.63
C TYR A 225 -0.96 -6.59 -0.36
N PHE A 226 -1.96 -7.38 -0.71
CA PHE A 226 -3.36 -7.16 -0.35
C PHE A 226 -3.54 -7.03 1.17
N PHE A 227 -2.83 -7.87 1.96
CA PHE A 227 -2.82 -7.74 3.41
C PHE A 227 -1.96 -6.55 3.87
N VAL A 228 -0.65 -6.52 3.58
CA VAL A 228 0.25 -5.53 4.19
C VAL A 228 0.01 -4.09 3.71
N PHE A 229 -0.55 -3.90 2.51
CA PHE A 229 -0.90 -2.57 1.98
C PHE A 229 -2.42 -2.35 1.92
N GLY A 230 -3.17 -3.27 1.37
CA GLY A 230 -4.62 -3.12 1.24
C GLY A 230 -5.32 -3.03 2.60
N ALA A 231 -5.02 -3.95 3.53
CA ALA A 231 -5.56 -3.87 4.88
C ALA A 231 -5.02 -2.67 5.66
N PHE A 232 -3.77 -2.22 5.38
CA PHE A 232 -3.26 -0.98 5.96
C PHE A 232 -4.11 0.23 5.57
N VAL A 233 -4.43 0.38 4.28
CA VAL A 233 -5.28 1.49 3.78
C VAL A 233 -6.70 1.37 4.33
N ALA A 234 -7.25 0.15 4.33
CA ALA A 234 -8.58 -0.12 4.87
C ALA A 234 -8.70 0.26 6.35
N LEU A 235 -7.72 -0.15 7.17
CA LEU A 235 -7.70 0.20 8.60
C LEU A 235 -7.43 1.70 8.81
N ALA A 236 -6.52 2.31 8.07
CA ALA A 236 -6.27 3.75 8.16
C ALA A 236 -7.55 4.58 7.95
N SER A 237 -8.44 4.09 7.08
CA SER A 237 -9.71 4.73 6.77
C SER A 237 -10.85 4.32 7.72
N PHE A 238 -10.78 3.14 8.32
CA PHE A 238 -11.82 2.59 9.20
C PHE A 238 -11.63 2.93 10.68
N LEU A 239 -10.39 3.00 11.16
CA LEU A 239 -10.09 3.20 12.58
C LEU A 239 -10.74 4.44 13.20
N PRO A 240 -10.82 5.63 12.54
CA PRO A 240 -11.54 6.77 13.11
C PRO A 240 -12.99 6.43 13.43
N ARG A 241 -13.70 5.76 12.49
CA ARG A 241 -15.09 5.30 12.69
C ARG A 241 -15.18 4.27 13.83
N TYR A 242 -14.22 3.35 13.90
CA TYR A 242 -14.14 2.33 14.93
C TYR A 242 -14.00 2.96 16.33
N TYR A 243 -13.07 3.89 16.51
CA TYR A 243 -12.84 4.54 17.79
C TYR A 243 -14.06 5.38 18.25
N VAL A 244 -14.72 6.06 17.32
CA VAL A 244 -15.96 6.80 17.63
C VAL A 244 -17.08 5.83 18.01
N GLY A 245 -17.25 4.72 17.29
CA GLY A 245 -18.36 3.82 17.50
C GLY A 245 -18.17 2.83 18.64
N ALA A 246 -16.99 2.22 18.76
CA ALA A 246 -16.71 1.18 19.74
C ALA A 246 -16.38 1.76 21.13
N TYR A 247 -15.72 2.92 21.17
CA TYR A 247 -15.26 3.53 22.43
C TYR A 247 -15.93 4.86 22.75
N GLY A 248 -16.84 5.36 21.91
CA GLY A 248 -17.54 6.62 22.14
C GLY A 248 -16.64 7.86 22.13
N LEU A 249 -15.48 7.79 21.47
CA LEU A 249 -14.51 8.89 21.45
C LEU A 249 -14.96 10.02 20.52
N GLU A 250 -14.54 11.23 20.86
CA GLU A 250 -14.67 12.37 19.96
C GLU A 250 -13.84 12.18 18.67
N LEU A 251 -14.29 12.74 17.57
CA LEU A 251 -13.67 12.60 16.27
C LEU A 251 -12.19 13.03 16.26
N THR A 252 -11.84 14.08 17.01
CA THR A 252 -10.46 14.57 17.15
C THR A 252 -9.56 13.52 17.78
N THR A 253 -9.97 12.96 18.92
CA THR A 253 -9.21 11.91 19.61
C THR A 253 -9.13 10.63 18.78
N ALA A 254 -10.24 10.22 18.16
CA ALA A 254 -10.30 9.07 17.27
C ALA A 254 -9.34 9.22 16.07
N GLY A 255 -9.28 10.41 15.48
CA GLY A 255 -8.36 10.73 14.40
C GLY A 255 -6.90 10.69 14.83
N VAL A 256 -6.57 11.24 16.02
CA VAL A 256 -5.20 11.16 16.57
C VAL A 256 -4.78 9.70 16.75
N PHE A 257 -5.62 8.85 17.32
CA PHE A 257 -5.30 7.42 17.50
C PHE A 257 -5.15 6.67 16.17
N ALA A 258 -5.99 6.97 15.17
CA ALA A 258 -5.83 6.43 13.83
C ALA A 258 -4.56 6.95 13.13
N GLY A 259 -4.17 8.18 13.40
CA GLY A 259 -2.90 8.76 12.96
C GLY A 259 -1.69 8.04 13.55
N MET A 260 -1.77 7.67 14.85
CA MET A 260 -0.72 6.88 15.53
C MET A 260 -0.50 5.50 14.90
N TYR A 261 -1.53 4.90 14.29
CA TYR A 261 -1.41 3.70 13.47
C TYR A 261 -0.75 3.99 12.11
N SER A 262 -1.23 5.04 11.43
CA SER A 262 -0.86 5.34 10.05
C SER A 262 0.57 5.85 9.91
N LEU A 263 1.08 6.57 10.92
CA LEU A 263 2.42 7.15 10.91
C LEU A 263 3.52 6.08 10.87
N PRO A 264 3.64 5.14 11.84
CA PRO A 264 4.63 4.08 11.75
C PRO A 264 4.38 3.17 10.54
N GLY A 265 3.13 2.92 10.20
CA GLY A 265 2.74 2.17 9.01
C GLY A 265 3.27 2.74 7.69
N SER A 266 3.68 3.98 7.67
CA SER A 266 4.23 4.67 6.48
C SER A 266 5.74 4.87 6.56
N VAL A 267 6.22 5.42 7.67
CA VAL A 267 7.63 5.86 7.81
C VAL A 267 8.60 4.68 7.87
N PHE A 268 8.25 3.62 8.60
CA PHE A 268 9.14 2.47 8.79
C PHE A 268 9.26 1.55 7.55
N ARG A 269 8.67 1.92 6.42
CA ARG A 269 8.88 1.20 5.16
C ARG A 269 10.35 1.19 4.72
N ALA A 270 11.08 2.26 4.97
CA ALA A 270 12.52 2.32 4.70
C ALA A 270 13.30 1.31 5.56
N LEU A 271 12.95 1.18 6.85
CA LEU A 271 13.51 0.17 7.75
C LEU A 271 13.22 -1.25 7.25
N GLY A 272 11.98 -1.51 6.80
CA GLY A 272 11.60 -2.80 6.23
C GLY A 272 12.42 -3.18 4.99
N GLY A 273 12.75 -2.21 4.14
CA GLY A 273 13.66 -2.38 3.01
C GLY A 273 15.07 -2.78 3.46
N TRP A 274 15.63 -2.01 4.38
CA TRP A 274 16.94 -2.31 4.97
C TRP A 274 17.00 -3.69 5.65
N MET A 275 15.98 -4.03 6.44
CA MET A 275 15.87 -5.35 7.06
C MET A 275 15.79 -6.47 6.02
N SER A 276 15.04 -6.24 4.94
CA SER A 276 14.92 -7.21 3.84
C SER A 276 16.26 -7.42 3.10
N ASP A 277 17.09 -6.37 2.99
CA ASP A 277 18.43 -6.47 2.42
C ASP A 277 19.42 -7.22 3.33
N LYS A 278 19.29 -7.07 4.65
CA LYS A 278 20.20 -7.66 5.63
C LYS A 278 19.81 -9.05 6.11
N LEU A 279 18.52 -9.27 6.37
CA LEU A 279 17.99 -10.47 6.99
C LEU A 279 17.26 -11.38 5.99
N GLY A 280 17.04 -10.89 4.76
CA GLY A 280 16.25 -11.55 3.75
C GLY A 280 14.75 -11.19 3.82
N ALA A 281 14.15 -10.95 2.66
CA ALA A 281 12.75 -10.53 2.55
C ALA A 281 11.76 -11.59 3.08
N ARG A 282 12.08 -12.87 2.97
CA ARG A 282 11.27 -13.98 3.52
C ARG A 282 11.16 -13.90 5.04
N TRP A 283 12.29 -13.68 5.72
CA TRP A 283 12.31 -13.56 7.18
C TRP A 283 11.44 -12.39 7.64
N VAL A 284 11.59 -11.23 6.97
CA VAL A 284 10.77 -10.03 7.26
C VAL A 284 9.29 -10.31 7.04
N MET A 285 8.92 -11.08 6.00
CA MET A 285 7.53 -11.46 5.75
C MET A 285 6.98 -12.40 6.84
N TYR A 286 7.75 -13.42 7.26
CA TYR A 286 7.34 -14.30 8.36
C TYR A 286 7.15 -13.50 9.65
N PHE A 287 8.12 -12.64 9.99
CA PHE A 287 8.02 -11.78 11.16
C PHE A 287 6.75 -10.91 11.10
N THR A 288 6.51 -10.23 9.96
CA THR A 288 5.33 -9.40 9.75
C THR A 288 4.05 -10.19 9.93
N PHE A 289 3.93 -11.36 9.30
CA PHE A 289 2.70 -12.15 9.33
C PHE A 289 2.44 -12.76 10.69
N ILE A 290 3.45 -13.32 11.35
CA ILE A 290 3.30 -13.94 12.66
C ILE A 290 2.92 -12.90 13.71
N VAL A 291 3.61 -11.75 13.73
CA VAL A 291 3.27 -10.67 14.68
C VAL A 291 1.87 -10.12 14.39
N SER A 292 1.54 -9.88 13.11
CA SER A 292 0.18 -9.44 12.73
C SER A 292 -0.90 -10.44 13.14
N LEU A 293 -0.62 -11.73 13.01
CA LEU A 293 -1.54 -12.80 13.41
C LEU A 293 -1.84 -12.75 14.91
N VAL A 294 -0.81 -12.61 15.73
CA VAL A 294 -0.97 -12.50 17.20
C VAL A 294 -1.75 -11.22 17.57
N LEU A 295 -1.36 -10.08 16.99
CA LEU A 295 -2.03 -8.80 17.25
C LEU A 295 -3.50 -8.84 16.86
N LEU A 296 -3.80 -9.32 15.65
CA LEU A 296 -5.18 -9.39 15.13
C LEU A 296 -6.02 -10.41 15.90
N PHE A 297 -5.43 -11.51 16.37
CA PHE A 297 -6.12 -12.44 17.25
C PHE A 297 -6.59 -11.76 18.54
N VAL A 298 -5.71 -11.02 19.21
CA VAL A 298 -6.05 -10.28 20.41
C VAL A 298 -7.10 -9.19 20.13
N MET A 299 -6.91 -8.42 19.03
CA MET A 299 -7.83 -7.34 18.63
C MET A 299 -9.19 -7.84 18.16
N SER A 300 -9.29 -9.09 17.72
CA SER A 300 -10.55 -9.69 17.28
C SER A 300 -11.47 -10.11 18.41
N TYR A 301 -10.96 -10.11 19.65
CA TYR A 301 -11.73 -10.53 20.81
C TYR A 301 -12.77 -9.46 21.17
N PRO A 302 -14.08 -9.78 21.14
CA PRO A 302 -15.12 -8.81 21.46
C PRO A 302 -15.22 -8.58 22.96
N GLU A 303 -15.79 -7.46 23.35
CA GLU A 303 -16.16 -7.23 24.75
C GLU A 303 -17.17 -8.33 25.16
N THR A 304 -16.81 -9.08 26.21
CA THR A 304 -17.54 -10.27 26.63
C THR A 304 -17.69 -10.32 28.13
N THR A 305 -18.92 -10.56 28.59
CA THR A 305 -19.21 -10.82 29.99
C THR A 305 -19.27 -12.33 30.23
N TYR A 306 -18.38 -12.83 31.05
CA TYR A 306 -18.37 -14.22 31.52
C TYR A 306 -19.10 -14.33 32.83
N VAL A 307 -20.06 -15.24 32.90
CA VAL A 307 -20.74 -15.61 34.14
C VAL A 307 -20.21 -16.97 34.58
N VAL A 308 -19.39 -16.99 35.61
CA VAL A 308 -18.81 -18.23 36.15
C VAL A 308 -19.58 -18.62 37.41
N GLN A 309 -20.02 -19.88 37.49
CA GLN A 309 -20.64 -20.42 38.68
C GLN A 309 -19.57 -20.66 39.76
N GLY A 310 -19.50 -19.79 40.76
CA GLY A 310 -18.61 -19.93 41.92
C GLY A 310 -19.26 -20.76 43.05
N ILE A 311 -18.49 -21.04 44.12
CA ILE A 311 -18.92 -21.85 45.23
C ILE A 311 -20.08 -21.18 46.00
N THR A 312 -20.10 -19.83 46.06
CA THR A 312 -21.07 -19.03 46.83
C THR A 312 -22.07 -18.26 45.94
N GLY A 313 -22.06 -18.48 44.62
CA GLY A 313 -22.92 -17.77 43.65
C GLY A 313 -22.22 -17.47 42.35
N SER A 314 -22.94 -16.87 41.40
CA SER A 314 -22.40 -16.47 40.09
C SER A 314 -21.46 -15.27 40.22
N ILE A 315 -20.31 -15.35 39.59
CA ILE A 315 -19.32 -14.28 39.50
C ILE A 315 -19.25 -13.80 38.04
N GLU A 316 -19.41 -12.50 37.86
CA GLU A 316 -19.34 -11.89 36.51
C GLU A 316 -17.97 -11.27 36.26
N PHE A 317 -17.36 -11.61 35.14
CA PHE A 317 -16.11 -11.01 34.67
C PHE A 317 -16.39 -10.32 33.30
N ASN A 318 -16.12 -9.03 33.25
CA ASN A 318 -16.12 -8.28 32.00
C ASN A 318 -14.70 -8.29 31.41
N PHE A 319 -14.57 -8.86 30.23
CA PHE A 319 -13.32 -8.87 29.47
C PHE A 319 -13.49 -8.03 28.21
N GLY A 320 -12.68 -6.99 28.07
CA GLY A 320 -12.64 -6.12 26.92
C GLY A 320 -11.28 -5.42 26.83
N LEU A 321 -10.88 -5.01 25.65
CA LEU A 321 -9.64 -4.28 25.45
C LEU A 321 -9.86 -2.80 25.83
N SER A 322 -9.06 -2.27 26.74
CA SER A 322 -9.07 -0.83 26.99
C SER A 322 -8.59 -0.07 25.74
N VAL A 323 -9.09 1.14 25.53
CA VAL A 323 -8.73 1.95 24.36
C VAL A 323 -7.23 2.16 24.23
N GLY A 324 -6.53 2.42 25.35
CA GLY A 324 -5.08 2.63 25.34
C GLY A 324 -4.31 1.39 24.89
N PHE A 325 -4.72 0.21 25.37
CA PHE A 325 -4.10 -1.05 24.95
C PHE A 325 -4.42 -1.37 23.49
N PHE A 326 -5.64 -1.10 23.03
CA PHE A 326 -6.03 -1.27 21.63
C PHE A 326 -5.21 -0.36 20.70
N VAL A 327 -5.02 0.92 21.08
CA VAL A 327 -4.16 1.87 20.34
C VAL A 327 -2.72 1.36 20.26
N PHE A 328 -2.18 0.86 21.39
CA PHE A 328 -0.84 0.27 21.40
C PHE A 328 -0.70 -0.90 20.40
N LEU A 329 -1.69 -1.81 20.36
CA LEU A 329 -1.70 -2.91 19.42
C LEU A 329 -1.79 -2.43 17.96
N THR A 330 -2.60 -1.40 17.69
CA THR A 330 -2.70 -0.83 16.33
C THR A 330 -1.40 -0.17 15.87
N VAL A 331 -0.69 0.54 16.76
CA VAL A 331 0.62 1.14 16.46
C VAL A 331 1.63 0.08 16.05
N ILE A 332 1.72 -1.04 16.81
CA ILE A 332 2.60 -2.15 16.47
C ILE A 332 2.17 -2.80 15.16
N LEU A 333 0.87 -2.98 14.94
CA LEU A 333 0.34 -3.55 13.69
C LEU A 333 0.74 -2.67 12.49
N GLY A 334 0.57 -1.35 12.58
CA GLY A 334 1.01 -0.40 11.55
C GLY A 334 2.51 -0.53 11.27
N PHE A 335 3.33 -0.59 12.32
CA PHE A 335 4.77 -0.76 12.22
C PHE A 335 5.14 -2.05 11.45
N VAL A 336 4.64 -3.21 11.85
CA VAL A 336 4.99 -4.48 11.20
C VAL A 336 4.45 -4.57 9.77
N MET A 337 3.26 -4.03 9.49
CA MET A 337 2.74 -3.95 8.13
C MET A 337 3.62 -3.08 7.23
N SER A 338 4.24 -2.04 7.78
CA SER A 338 5.21 -1.20 7.06
C SER A 338 6.43 -1.98 6.60
N LEU A 339 6.97 -2.85 7.47
CA LEU A 339 8.08 -3.74 7.13
C LEU A 339 7.70 -4.71 5.99
N GLY A 340 6.53 -5.33 6.11
CA GLY A 340 6.01 -6.27 5.10
C GLY A 340 5.78 -5.64 3.73
N LYS A 341 5.32 -4.37 3.69
CA LYS A 341 5.17 -3.64 2.42
C LYS A 341 6.49 -3.54 1.64
N ALA A 342 7.59 -3.29 2.31
CA ALA A 342 8.91 -3.24 1.68
C ALA A 342 9.39 -4.63 1.28
N ALA A 343 9.19 -5.63 2.12
CA ALA A 343 9.63 -7.00 1.88
C ALA A 343 8.96 -7.62 0.65
N VAL A 344 7.65 -7.40 0.42
CA VAL A 344 6.98 -7.87 -0.80
C VAL A 344 7.64 -7.28 -2.04
N TYR A 345 7.91 -5.97 -2.05
CA TYR A 345 8.52 -5.32 -3.20
C TYR A 345 9.99 -5.72 -3.41
N LYS A 346 10.71 -6.10 -2.36
CA LYS A 346 12.07 -6.64 -2.47
C LYS A 346 12.09 -8.01 -3.17
N HIS A 347 11.06 -8.83 -3.02
CA HIS A 347 10.96 -10.10 -3.72
C HIS A 347 10.85 -9.93 -5.25
N ILE A 348 10.20 -8.86 -5.73
CA ILE A 348 9.88 -8.69 -7.15
C ILE A 348 11.13 -8.70 -8.03
N PRO A 349 12.16 -7.87 -7.83
CA PRO A 349 13.37 -7.88 -8.67
C PRO A 349 14.18 -9.18 -8.52
N VAL A 350 14.09 -9.87 -7.38
CA VAL A 350 14.79 -11.14 -7.16
C VAL A 350 14.16 -12.26 -8.00
N TYR A 351 12.82 -12.31 -8.08
CA TYR A 351 12.10 -13.36 -8.80
C TYR A 351 11.85 -13.01 -10.27
N TYR A 352 11.73 -11.72 -10.60
CA TYR A 352 11.36 -11.22 -11.93
C TYR A 352 12.27 -10.06 -12.37
N PRO A 353 13.60 -10.29 -12.55
CA PRO A 353 14.54 -9.22 -12.84
C PRO A 353 14.25 -8.49 -14.17
N HIS A 354 13.62 -9.16 -15.13
CA HIS A 354 13.27 -8.60 -16.44
C HIS A 354 11.85 -7.99 -16.50
N HIS A 355 11.01 -8.22 -15.47
CA HIS A 355 9.61 -7.81 -15.42
C HIS A 355 9.27 -7.03 -14.13
N VAL A 356 10.25 -6.36 -13.55
CA VAL A 356 10.08 -5.65 -12.26
C VAL A 356 8.94 -4.64 -12.30
N GLY A 357 8.84 -3.87 -13.38
CA GLY A 357 7.81 -2.85 -13.53
C GLY A 357 6.40 -3.44 -13.69
N SER A 358 6.25 -4.44 -14.55
CA SER A 358 4.95 -5.07 -14.81
C SER A 358 4.44 -5.88 -13.62
N VAL A 359 5.30 -6.70 -13.00
CA VAL A 359 4.94 -7.47 -11.80
C VAL A 359 4.67 -6.55 -10.62
N GLY A 360 5.52 -5.53 -10.40
CA GLY A 360 5.34 -4.55 -9.33
C GLY A 360 4.06 -3.73 -9.49
N GLY A 361 3.74 -3.32 -10.71
CA GLY A 361 2.50 -2.63 -11.03
C GLY A 361 1.26 -3.47 -10.74
N LEU A 362 1.29 -4.74 -11.16
CA LEU A 362 0.21 -5.68 -10.94
C LEU A 362 -0.01 -6.02 -9.47
N VAL A 363 1.07 -6.35 -8.76
CA VAL A 363 1.04 -6.59 -7.32
C VAL A 363 0.53 -5.35 -6.58
N GLY A 364 0.98 -4.16 -7.02
CA GLY A 364 0.53 -2.88 -6.47
C GLY A 364 -0.96 -2.59 -6.73
N MET A 365 -1.47 -2.93 -7.90
CA MET A 365 -2.89 -2.78 -8.26
C MET A 365 -3.77 -3.71 -7.42
N ILE A 366 -3.46 -5.02 -7.43
CA ILE A 366 -4.25 -6.03 -6.70
C ILE A 366 -4.16 -5.78 -5.19
N GLY A 367 -2.97 -5.47 -4.68
CA GLY A 367 -2.81 -5.09 -3.29
C GLY A 367 -3.60 -3.83 -2.92
N GLY A 368 -3.61 -2.82 -3.81
CA GLY A 368 -4.43 -1.62 -3.65
C GLY A 368 -5.93 -1.92 -3.58
N LEU A 369 -6.42 -2.86 -4.39
CA LEU A 369 -7.83 -3.31 -4.34
C LEU A 369 -8.21 -3.90 -2.98
N GLY A 370 -7.26 -4.34 -2.15
CA GLY A 370 -7.55 -4.68 -0.75
C GLY A 370 -8.15 -3.52 0.03
N GLY A 371 -7.67 -2.30 -0.21
CA GLY A 371 -8.24 -1.08 0.36
C GLY A 371 -9.63 -0.72 -0.20
N PHE A 372 -10.08 -1.37 -1.28
CA PHE A 372 -11.45 -1.28 -1.79
C PHE A 372 -12.35 -2.35 -1.15
N PHE A 373 -11.98 -3.62 -1.25
CA PHE A 373 -12.84 -4.70 -0.79
C PHE A 373 -12.97 -4.78 0.72
N LEU A 374 -11.89 -4.51 1.47
CA LEU A 374 -11.90 -4.70 2.91
C LEU A 374 -12.82 -3.72 3.66
N PRO A 375 -12.85 -2.39 3.38
CA PRO A 375 -13.79 -1.49 4.07
C PRO A 375 -15.24 -1.85 3.82
N ILE A 376 -15.59 -2.31 2.61
CA ILE A 376 -16.93 -2.82 2.29
C ILE A 376 -17.24 -4.06 3.14
N SER A 377 -16.29 -5.01 3.18
CA SER A 377 -16.44 -6.22 3.99
C SER A 377 -16.55 -5.90 5.48
N PHE A 378 -15.83 -4.89 5.97
CA PHE A 378 -15.94 -4.42 7.36
C PHE A 378 -17.34 -3.90 7.65
N GLY A 379 -17.89 -3.07 6.74
CA GLY A 379 -19.25 -2.55 6.88
C GLY A 379 -20.29 -3.66 6.88
N ILE A 380 -20.20 -4.59 5.92
CA ILE A 380 -21.11 -5.76 5.85
C ILE A 380 -21.06 -6.58 7.13
N LEU A 381 -19.84 -6.86 7.64
CA LEU A 381 -19.69 -7.63 8.87
C LEU A 381 -20.26 -6.91 10.08
N LEU A 382 -20.11 -5.59 10.17
CA LEU A 382 -20.73 -4.80 11.24
C LEU A 382 -22.25 -4.81 11.16
N ASP A 383 -22.83 -4.61 9.97
CA ASP A 383 -24.29 -4.62 9.78
C ASP A 383 -24.90 -6.02 10.06
N LEU A 384 -24.17 -7.10 9.72
CA LEU A 384 -24.65 -8.48 9.94
C LEU A 384 -24.47 -8.96 11.38
N THR A 385 -23.37 -8.60 12.03
CA THR A 385 -23.00 -9.16 13.34
C THR A 385 -23.29 -8.23 14.50
N GLY A 386 -23.29 -6.91 14.27
CA GLY A 386 -23.33 -5.90 15.31
C GLY A 386 -22.06 -5.85 16.18
N VAL A 387 -20.98 -6.58 15.79
CA VAL A 387 -19.76 -6.74 16.59
C VAL A 387 -18.63 -5.88 16.04
N TRP A 388 -18.21 -4.87 16.80
CA TRP A 388 -17.17 -3.94 16.40
C TRP A 388 -15.82 -4.59 16.03
N THR A 389 -15.50 -5.75 16.64
CA THR A 389 -14.25 -6.45 16.39
C THR A 389 -14.28 -7.39 15.18
N ALA A 390 -15.43 -7.60 14.52
CA ALA A 390 -15.58 -8.47 13.36
C ALA A 390 -14.60 -8.14 12.19
N PRO A 391 -14.30 -6.87 11.86
CA PRO A 391 -13.27 -6.53 10.88
C PRO A 391 -11.89 -7.10 11.19
N PHE A 392 -11.49 -7.13 12.47
CA PHE A 392 -10.20 -7.69 12.89
C PHE A 392 -10.19 -9.22 12.82
N MET A 393 -11.34 -9.89 13.05
CA MET A 393 -11.50 -11.32 12.80
C MET A 393 -11.27 -11.66 11.31
N LEU A 394 -11.85 -10.86 10.40
CA LEU A 394 -11.62 -11.03 8.96
C LEU A 394 -10.14 -10.88 8.61
N LEU A 395 -9.48 -9.86 9.13
CA LEU A 395 -8.05 -9.63 8.88
C LEU A 395 -7.18 -10.74 9.48
N PHE A 396 -7.55 -11.27 10.66
CA PHE A 396 -6.89 -12.43 11.25
C PHE A 396 -6.95 -13.64 10.31
N VAL A 397 -8.13 -13.96 9.77
CA VAL A 397 -8.30 -15.06 8.81
C VAL A 397 -7.48 -14.80 7.55
N LEU A 398 -7.50 -13.59 7.02
CA LEU A 398 -6.74 -13.20 5.83
C LEU A 398 -5.23 -13.40 6.01
N VAL A 399 -4.66 -12.95 7.14
CA VAL A 399 -3.23 -13.11 7.41
C VAL A 399 -2.88 -14.56 7.72
N ALA A 400 -3.76 -15.33 8.37
CA ALA A 400 -3.55 -16.75 8.63
C ALA A 400 -3.47 -17.53 7.31
N VAL A 401 -4.42 -17.31 6.39
CA VAL A 401 -4.41 -17.92 5.05
C VAL A 401 -3.16 -17.52 4.28
N SER A 402 -2.78 -16.25 4.31
CA SER A 402 -1.58 -15.74 3.64
C SER A 402 -0.31 -16.38 4.20
N THR A 403 -0.23 -16.55 5.52
CA THR A 403 0.91 -17.18 6.22
C THR A 403 1.04 -18.66 5.84
N ILE A 404 -0.07 -19.39 5.89
CA ILE A 404 -0.11 -20.82 5.51
C ILE A 404 0.29 -20.98 4.03
N TRP A 405 -0.29 -20.18 3.14
CA TRP A 405 0.03 -20.23 1.71
C TRP A 405 1.50 -19.92 1.45
N MET A 406 2.04 -18.89 2.10
CA MET A 406 3.46 -18.54 2.01
C MET A 406 4.33 -19.70 2.49
N HIS A 407 4.04 -20.28 3.66
CA HIS A 407 4.81 -21.38 4.23
C HIS A 407 4.81 -22.62 3.32
N VAL A 408 3.62 -23.05 2.87
CA VAL A 408 3.49 -24.20 1.96
C VAL A 408 4.21 -23.95 0.64
N ALA A 409 4.13 -22.73 0.09
CA ALA A 409 4.81 -22.38 -1.16
C ALA A 409 6.33 -22.44 -1.01
N ILE A 410 6.88 -21.86 0.06
CA ILE A 410 8.32 -21.88 0.36
C ILE A 410 8.80 -23.32 0.53
N ARG A 411 8.10 -24.13 1.34
CA ARG A 411 8.48 -25.55 1.55
C ARG A 411 8.43 -26.38 0.27
N ARG A 412 7.44 -26.11 -0.61
CA ARG A 412 7.39 -26.79 -1.92
C ARG A 412 8.57 -26.39 -2.82
N MET A 413 8.97 -25.12 -2.81
CA MET A 413 10.14 -24.65 -3.57
C MET A 413 11.43 -25.27 -3.05
N GLU A 414 11.63 -25.28 -1.74
CA GLU A 414 12.82 -25.85 -1.10
C GLU A 414 12.97 -27.34 -1.43
N ARG A 415 11.89 -28.13 -1.31
CA ARG A 415 11.89 -29.56 -1.65
C ARG A 415 12.20 -29.85 -3.12
N LYS A 416 11.75 -28.97 -4.04
CA LYS A 416 12.02 -29.14 -5.48
C LYS A 416 13.46 -28.86 -5.85
N ARG A 417 14.12 -27.89 -5.20
CA ARG A 417 15.45 -27.43 -5.56
C ARG A 417 16.58 -28.13 -4.82
N HIS A 418 16.35 -28.54 -3.61
CA HIS A 418 17.34 -29.17 -2.74
C HIS A 418 16.75 -30.35 -1.97
N PRO A 419 16.47 -31.47 -2.66
CA PRO A 419 15.93 -32.67 -2.01
C PRO A 419 16.83 -33.22 -0.88
N ALA A 420 18.14 -32.94 -0.94
CA ALA A 420 19.14 -33.39 0.02
C ALA A 420 19.33 -32.42 1.22
N LEU A 421 18.84 -31.21 1.16
CA LEU A 421 18.85 -30.27 2.28
C LEU A 421 17.60 -30.57 3.12
N GLY A 422 17.71 -31.57 4.00
CA GLY A 422 16.71 -31.83 4.99
C GLY A 422 16.36 -30.59 5.84
N GLU A 423 15.35 -30.71 6.61
CA GLU A 423 14.51 -29.74 7.29
C GLU A 423 15.17 -28.52 8.01
N GLU A 424 16.48 -28.38 8.02
CA GLU A 424 17.20 -27.52 8.98
C GLU A 424 17.67 -26.14 8.48
N LYS A 425 17.59 -25.81 7.20
CA LYS A 425 18.05 -24.48 6.74
C LYS A 425 17.00 -23.75 5.93
N PHE A 426 16.57 -22.58 6.46
CA PHE A 426 15.91 -21.56 5.66
C PHE A 426 16.91 -21.02 4.62
N LEU A 427 16.70 -21.37 3.36
CA LEU A 427 17.45 -20.76 2.29
C LEU A 427 17.03 -19.29 2.18
N SER A 428 17.98 -18.39 2.29
CA SER A 428 17.77 -16.97 2.01
C SER A 428 17.28 -16.82 0.57
N ASP A 429 16.17 -16.12 0.38
CA ASP A 429 15.60 -15.62 -0.87
C ASP A 429 16.08 -16.30 -2.17
N VAL A 430 15.71 -17.58 -2.38
CA VAL A 430 16.01 -18.29 -3.62
C VAL A 430 14.92 -17.98 -4.64
N PRO A 431 15.24 -17.33 -5.78
CA PRO A 431 14.27 -17.07 -6.83
C PRO A 431 13.73 -18.36 -7.45
N ASP A 432 12.47 -18.36 -7.91
CA ASP A 432 11.86 -19.41 -8.73
C ASP A 432 12.44 -19.51 -10.16
N ALA A 433 13.42 -18.66 -10.48
CA ALA A 433 14.10 -18.74 -11.78
C ALA A 433 14.67 -20.14 -11.97
N PRO A 434 14.47 -20.78 -13.13
CA PRO A 434 15.19 -22.01 -13.45
C PRO A 434 16.68 -21.72 -13.28
N LEU A 435 17.40 -22.64 -12.64
CA LEU A 435 18.87 -22.58 -12.64
C LEU A 435 19.33 -22.32 -14.06
N PRO A 436 20.30 -21.42 -14.30
CA PRO A 436 20.89 -21.30 -15.62
C PRO A 436 21.30 -22.72 -16.02
N LYS A 437 20.85 -23.14 -17.23
CA LYS A 437 21.32 -24.40 -17.77
C LYS A 437 22.83 -24.34 -17.72
N PRO A 438 23.54 -25.39 -17.19
CA PRO A 438 24.97 -25.43 -17.25
C PRO A 438 25.38 -25.03 -18.67
N ASP A 439 26.31 -24.11 -18.77
CA ASP A 439 26.78 -23.63 -20.07
C ASP A 439 27.15 -24.85 -20.90
N ALA A 440 26.54 -25.02 -22.08
CA ALA A 440 26.83 -26.12 -22.98
C ALA A 440 28.32 -26.19 -23.41
N ARG A 441 29.13 -25.28 -22.92
CA ARG A 441 30.59 -25.25 -23.06
C ARG A 441 31.35 -26.10 -22.01
N GLU A 442 30.71 -26.45 -20.89
CA GLU A 442 31.33 -27.34 -19.87
C GLU A 442 31.11 -28.82 -20.17
N GLU A 443 30.21 -29.17 -21.10
CA GLU A 443 30.01 -30.57 -21.55
C GLU A 443 30.83 -30.94 -22.79
N GLN A 444 31.78 -30.13 -23.25
CA GLN A 444 32.73 -30.61 -24.27
C GLN A 444 33.72 -31.58 -23.59
N PRO A 445 33.66 -32.88 -23.89
CA PRO A 445 34.68 -33.81 -23.42
C PRO A 445 36.03 -33.32 -23.93
N ALA A 446 37.02 -33.31 -23.04
CA ALA A 446 38.39 -32.94 -23.35
C ALA A 446 38.82 -33.64 -24.66
N ALA A 447 39.21 -32.84 -25.66
CA ALA A 447 39.70 -33.38 -26.93
C ALA A 447 40.85 -34.38 -26.66
N PRO A 448 40.85 -35.57 -27.29
CA PRO A 448 41.90 -36.55 -27.09
C PRO A 448 43.25 -35.96 -27.41
N ALA A 449 44.23 -36.14 -26.51
CA ALA A 449 45.60 -35.68 -26.66
C ALA A 449 46.17 -36.21 -28.01
N ARG A 450 46.68 -35.31 -28.86
CA ARG A 450 47.37 -35.66 -30.08
C ARG A 450 48.62 -36.49 -29.69
N PRO A 451 48.92 -37.64 -30.34
CA PRO A 451 50.16 -38.34 -30.12
C PRO A 451 51.34 -37.50 -30.61
N ALA A 452 52.35 -37.42 -29.75
CA ALA A 452 53.62 -36.79 -30.14
C ALA A 452 54.26 -37.55 -31.32
N GLN A 453 54.59 -36.80 -32.35
CA GLN A 453 55.55 -37.17 -33.37
C GLN A 453 56.89 -36.55 -33.09
#